data_bd43aa43d0d8de93ddf2645a96df8758
#
_entry.id   bd43aa43d0d8de93ddf2645a96df8758
#
_cell.length_a   1.000
_cell.length_b   1.000
_cell.length_c   1.000
_cell.angle_alpha   90.00
_cell.angle_beta   90.00
_cell.angle_gamma   90.00
#
_symmetry.space_group_name_H-M   'P 1'
#
loop_
_entity.id
_entity.type
_entity.pdbx_description
1 polymer ?
#
loop_
_entity_poly.entity_id
_entity_poly.type
_entity_poly.pdbx_seq_one_letter_code
_entity_poly.pdbx_strand_id
1 'polypeptide(L)'
;MTDQMRLEISKDFAFEAAHYFEHEPEGHPFSRLHGHSFAGTVTLAGEPNAHAAWVKDFWKIETAVKEVAETLDHRLLNEIEGLEKPSLEAIAAYVFARLDDKLPGLVAVEIRRPSCGEKAVLRRG
;
A
#
# COMPACT_ATOMS: atom_id res chain seq x y z
N MET A 1 -34.68 8.34 -5.44
CA MET A 1 -33.40 7.68 -5.66
C MET A 1 -32.34 8.24 -4.72
N THR A 2 -31.61 7.38 -4.13
CA THR A 2 -30.52 7.79 -3.26
C THR A 2 -29.30 8.10 -4.11
N ASP A 3 -28.64 9.18 -3.81
CA ASP A 3 -27.39 9.50 -4.45
C ASP A 3 -26.37 8.40 -4.19
N GLN A 4 -25.61 8.09 -5.20
CA GLN A 4 -24.54 7.09 -5.10
C GLN A 4 -23.22 7.73 -4.64
N MET A 5 -23.33 8.79 -3.84
CA MET A 5 -22.13 9.45 -3.33
C MET A 5 -21.52 8.67 -2.20
N ARG A 6 -20.21 8.61 -2.21
CA ARG A 6 -19.41 7.94 -1.20
C ARG A 6 -18.26 8.83 -0.80
N LEU A 7 -18.07 9.00 0.49
CA LEU A 7 -16.96 9.79 1.01
C LEU A 7 -15.77 8.89 1.25
N GLU A 8 -14.62 9.31 0.73
CA GLU A 8 -13.37 8.60 0.94
C GLU A 8 -12.34 9.54 1.51
N ILE A 9 -11.49 9.01 2.40
CA ILE A 9 -10.32 9.71 2.90
C ILE A 9 -9.10 8.86 2.61
N SER A 10 -7.94 9.50 2.43
CA SER A 10 -6.71 8.80 2.08
C SER A 10 -5.54 9.30 2.88
N LYS A 11 -4.57 8.41 3.11
CA LYS A 11 -3.30 8.73 3.74
C LYS A 11 -2.19 8.18 2.88
N ASP A 12 -1.23 9.04 2.55
CA ASP A 12 -0.04 8.64 1.80
C ASP A 12 1.06 8.16 2.75
N PHE A 13 1.90 7.28 2.24
CA PHE A 13 3.09 6.81 2.95
C PHE A 13 4.19 6.51 1.93
N ALA A 14 5.39 6.31 2.44
CA ALA A 14 6.53 6.01 1.58
C ALA A 14 7.50 5.09 2.30
N PHE A 15 8.28 4.34 1.53
CA PHE A 15 9.35 3.51 2.07
C PHE A 15 10.40 3.30 0.98
N GLU A 16 11.63 3.02 1.43
CA GLU A 16 12.76 2.70 0.55
C GLU A 16 13.02 1.22 0.68
N ALA A 17 13.10 0.50 -0.45
CA ALA A 17 13.33 -0.94 -0.38
C ALA A 17 14.04 -1.43 -1.63
N ALA A 18 14.65 -2.60 -1.50
CA ALA A 18 15.31 -3.29 -2.61
C ALA A 18 14.50 -4.52 -2.98
N HIS A 19 14.61 -4.92 -4.23
CA HIS A 19 13.98 -6.15 -4.71
C HIS A 19 14.66 -6.63 -6.01
N TYR A 20 14.29 -7.84 -6.42
CA TYR A 20 14.68 -8.41 -7.71
C TYR A 20 13.60 -9.41 -8.12
N PHE A 21 13.57 -9.75 -9.42
CA PHE A 21 12.60 -10.70 -9.96
C PHE A 21 13.36 -11.92 -10.49
N GLU A 22 13.27 -13.02 -9.73
CA GLU A 22 13.97 -14.27 -10.05
C GLU A 22 13.54 -14.90 -11.37
N HIS A 23 12.28 -14.68 -11.76
CA HIS A 23 11.71 -15.28 -12.96
C HIS A 23 12.18 -14.62 -14.25
N GLU A 24 12.83 -13.46 -14.16
CA GLU A 24 13.37 -12.78 -15.34
C GLU A 24 14.68 -13.42 -15.76
N PRO A 25 14.97 -13.50 -17.08
CA PRO A 25 16.22 -14.08 -17.57
C PRO A 25 17.45 -13.37 -17.01
N GLU A 26 18.52 -14.13 -16.86
CA GLU A 26 19.81 -13.55 -16.48
C GLU A 26 20.19 -12.44 -17.46
N GLY A 27 20.65 -11.30 -16.93
CA GLY A 27 20.97 -10.13 -17.74
C GLY A 27 19.79 -9.17 -17.91
N HIS A 28 18.57 -9.58 -17.63
CA HIS A 28 17.42 -8.67 -17.62
C HIS A 28 17.58 -7.70 -16.47
N PRO A 29 17.31 -6.38 -16.67
CA PRO A 29 17.48 -5.40 -15.59
C PRO A 29 16.75 -5.77 -14.30
N PHE A 30 15.57 -6.37 -14.41
CA PHE A 30 14.74 -6.71 -13.24
C PHE A 30 15.24 -7.94 -12.50
N SER A 31 16.12 -8.75 -13.10
CA SER A 31 16.70 -9.89 -12.40
C SER A 31 17.80 -9.45 -11.43
N ARG A 32 18.29 -8.23 -11.57
CA ARG A 32 19.32 -7.69 -10.70
C ARG A 32 18.72 -7.09 -9.45
N LEU A 33 19.48 -7.18 -8.37
CA LEU A 33 19.12 -6.48 -7.15
C LEU A 33 19.15 -4.98 -7.40
N HIS A 34 18.06 -4.31 -7.12
CA HIS A 34 17.96 -2.86 -7.27
C HIS A 34 17.00 -2.29 -6.25
N GLY A 35 17.04 -1.00 -6.05
CA GLY A 35 16.21 -0.32 -5.07
C GLY A 35 15.35 0.75 -5.69
N HIS A 36 14.26 1.06 -4.98
CA HIS A 36 13.33 2.12 -5.35
C HIS A 36 12.86 2.87 -4.14
N SER A 37 12.48 4.14 -4.37
CA SER A 37 11.61 4.85 -3.45
C SER A 37 10.19 4.45 -3.83
N PHE A 38 9.51 3.76 -2.94
CA PHE A 38 8.11 3.40 -3.11
C PHE A 38 7.23 4.40 -2.37
N ALA A 39 6.07 4.65 -2.92
CA ALA A 39 5.05 5.44 -2.25
C ALA A 39 3.74 4.68 -2.31
N GLY A 40 2.86 4.97 -1.38
CA GLY A 40 1.56 4.33 -1.36
C GLY A 40 0.49 5.25 -0.85
N THR A 41 -0.76 4.85 -1.08
CA THR A 41 -1.93 5.56 -0.61
C THR A 41 -2.92 4.54 -0.09
N VAL A 42 -3.38 4.75 1.14
CA VAL A 42 -4.40 3.93 1.78
C VAL A 42 -5.70 4.73 1.78
N THR A 43 -6.79 4.14 1.30
CA THR A 43 -8.08 4.82 1.18
C THR A 43 -9.13 4.10 2.00
N LEU A 44 -9.85 4.86 2.82
CA LEU A 44 -10.99 4.38 3.61
C LEU A 44 -12.25 5.08 3.13
N ALA A 45 -13.36 4.33 3.08
CA ALA A 45 -14.68 4.89 2.78
C ALA A 45 -15.57 4.76 4.01
N GLY A 46 -16.49 5.69 4.15
CA GLY A 46 -17.44 5.67 5.25
C GLY A 46 -18.18 6.97 5.37
N GLU A 47 -18.95 7.08 6.44
CA GLU A 47 -19.67 8.31 6.74
C GLU A 47 -19.00 9.01 7.92
N PRO A 48 -18.96 10.35 7.91
CA PRO A 48 -18.42 11.07 9.06
C PRO A 48 -19.25 10.79 10.28
N ASN A 49 -18.61 10.57 11.43
CA ASN A 49 -19.36 10.44 12.66
C ASN A 49 -19.91 11.81 13.10
N ALA A 50 -21.04 11.79 13.78
CA ALA A 50 -21.73 13.02 14.15
C ALA A 50 -20.97 13.84 15.19
N HIS A 51 -20.08 13.21 15.94
CA HIS A 51 -19.35 13.88 17.02
C HIS A 51 -18.16 14.70 16.49
N ALA A 52 -17.37 14.10 15.60
CA ALA A 52 -16.12 14.69 15.14
C ALA A 52 -16.14 15.13 13.67
N ALA A 53 -17.17 14.73 12.93
CA ALA A 53 -17.30 15.01 11.50
C ALA A 53 -16.19 14.40 10.65
N TRP A 54 -15.58 13.31 11.09
CA TRP A 54 -14.57 12.58 10.31
C TRP A 54 -14.98 11.13 10.12
N VAL A 55 -14.51 10.54 9.03
CA VAL A 55 -14.70 9.10 8.74
C VAL A 55 -13.87 8.28 9.73
N LYS A 56 -12.64 8.71 9.93
CA LYS A 56 -11.68 8.08 10.84
C LYS A 56 -10.64 9.12 11.24
N ASP A 57 -10.12 9.01 12.44
CA ASP A 57 -9.03 9.85 12.90
C ASP A 57 -7.77 9.54 12.09
N PHE A 58 -7.23 10.55 11.41
CA PHE A 58 -6.02 10.39 10.61
C PHE A 58 -4.82 9.92 11.43
N TRP A 59 -4.77 10.27 12.70
CA TRP A 59 -3.68 9.80 13.56
C TRP A 59 -3.70 8.28 13.71
N LYS A 60 -4.88 7.70 13.83
CA LYS A 60 -5.03 6.23 13.90
C LYS A 60 -4.66 5.56 12.59
N ILE A 61 -5.02 6.18 11.48
CA ILE A 61 -4.65 5.68 10.15
C ILE A 61 -3.12 5.73 10.02
N GLU A 62 -2.52 6.86 10.36
CA GLU A 62 -1.08 7.05 10.28
C GLU A 62 -0.33 6.03 11.12
N THR A 63 -0.78 5.78 12.34
CA THR A 63 -0.15 4.81 13.23
C THR A 63 -0.15 3.40 12.62
N ALA A 64 -1.30 2.96 12.10
CA ALA A 64 -1.41 1.64 11.49
C ALA A 64 -0.56 1.54 10.23
N VAL A 65 -0.60 2.55 9.39
CA VAL A 65 0.15 2.59 8.12
C VAL A 65 1.65 2.61 8.39
N LYS A 66 2.09 3.38 9.38
CA LYS A 66 3.50 3.47 9.76
C LYS A 66 4.03 2.11 10.22
N GLU A 67 3.26 1.37 11.01
CA GLU A 67 3.64 0.02 11.44
C GLU A 67 3.91 -0.90 10.25
N VAL A 68 3.02 -0.87 9.26
CA VAL A 68 3.18 -1.71 8.07
C VAL A 68 4.38 -1.23 7.24
N ALA A 69 4.50 0.07 7.03
CA ALA A 69 5.63 0.63 6.28
C ALA A 69 6.97 0.26 6.89
N GLU A 70 7.06 0.21 8.20
CA GLU A 70 8.30 -0.17 8.90
C GLU A 70 8.70 -1.63 8.63
N THR A 71 7.76 -2.50 8.29
CA THR A 71 8.10 -3.88 7.92
C THR A 71 8.72 -3.97 6.52
N LEU A 72 8.57 -2.93 5.72
CA LEU A 72 9.04 -2.87 4.33
C LEU A 72 10.27 -1.98 4.17
N ASP A 73 10.37 -0.94 4.99
CA ASP A 73 11.35 0.12 4.82
C ASP A 73 12.77 -0.38 5.09
N HIS A 74 13.68 -0.05 4.18
CA HIS A 74 15.09 -0.43 4.23
C HIS A 74 15.28 -1.95 4.29
N ARG A 75 14.40 -2.68 3.59
CA ARG A 75 14.45 -4.15 3.53
C ARG A 75 14.70 -4.63 2.12
N LEU A 76 15.20 -5.85 2.01
CA LEU A 76 15.14 -6.62 0.77
C LEU A 76 13.79 -7.33 0.77
N LEU A 77 12.89 -6.88 -0.08
CA LEU A 77 11.49 -7.34 -0.07
C LEU A 77 11.37 -8.84 -0.29
N ASN A 78 12.26 -9.42 -1.13
CA ASN A 78 12.25 -10.86 -1.41
C ASN A 78 12.40 -11.73 -0.17
N GLU A 79 12.97 -11.21 0.92
CA GLU A 79 13.16 -11.94 2.16
C GLU A 79 11.96 -11.89 3.09
N ILE A 80 10.95 -11.09 2.74
CA ILE A 80 9.76 -10.95 3.56
C ILE A 80 8.77 -12.03 3.17
N GLU A 81 8.25 -12.79 4.15
CA GLU A 81 7.24 -13.80 3.91
C GLU A 81 6.01 -13.17 3.27
N GLY A 82 5.58 -13.73 2.16
CA GLY A 82 4.47 -13.21 1.37
C GLY A 82 4.91 -12.28 0.25
N LEU A 83 6.19 -11.89 0.22
CA LEU A 83 6.72 -10.99 -0.79
C LEU A 83 7.89 -11.61 -1.57
N GLU A 84 7.89 -12.94 -1.71
CA GLU A 84 8.94 -13.64 -2.45
C GLU A 84 9.02 -13.19 -3.91
N LYS A 85 7.90 -12.72 -4.46
CA LYS A 85 7.84 -12.10 -5.79
C LYS A 85 7.31 -10.67 -5.62
N PRO A 86 8.18 -9.72 -5.28
CA PRO A 86 7.74 -8.40 -4.80
C PRO A 86 7.41 -7.41 -5.91
N SER A 87 6.38 -7.69 -6.66
CA SER A 87 5.79 -6.77 -7.62
C SER A 87 4.97 -5.70 -6.89
N LEU A 88 4.59 -4.64 -7.59
CA LEU A 88 3.69 -3.63 -7.01
C LEU A 88 2.37 -4.28 -6.58
N GLU A 89 1.87 -5.21 -7.39
CA GLU A 89 0.64 -5.94 -7.09
C GLU A 89 0.77 -6.73 -5.78
N ALA A 90 1.87 -7.45 -5.61
CA ALA A 90 2.12 -8.23 -4.39
C ALA A 90 2.27 -7.34 -3.16
N ILE A 91 2.94 -6.22 -3.30
CA ILE A 91 3.10 -5.27 -2.20
C ILE A 91 1.75 -4.67 -1.82
N ALA A 92 0.92 -4.32 -2.80
CA ALA A 92 -0.42 -3.80 -2.52
C ALA A 92 -1.27 -4.82 -1.74
N ALA A 93 -1.22 -6.09 -2.14
CA ALA A 93 -1.94 -7.16 -1.45
C ALA A 93 -1.41 -7.38 -0.03
N TYR A 94 -0.10 -7.32 0.14
CA TYR A 94 0.55 -7.45 1.45
C TYR A 94 0.09 -6.36 2.40
N VAL A 95 0.12 -5.11 1.94
CA VAL A 95 -0.30 -3.96 2.75
C VAL A 95 -1.78 -4.04 3.08
N PHE A 96 -2.61 -4.35 2.08
CA PHE A 96 -4.05 -4.48 2.28
C PHE A 96 -4.38 -5.52 3.35
N ALA A 97 -3.78 -6.70 3.25
CA ALA A 97 -4.05 -7.78 4.20
C ALA A 97 -3.66 -7.41 5.63
N ARG A 98 -2.58 -6.67 5.81
CA ARG A 98 -2.12 -6.27 7.13
C ARG A 98 -2.93 -5.15 7.74
N LEU A 99 -3.61 -4.35 6.92
CA LEU A 99 -4.40 -3.22 7.40
C LEU A 99 -5.89 -3.51 7.53
N ASP A 100 -6.38 -4.56 6.87
CA ASP A 100 -7.81 -4.79 6.73
C ASP A 100 -8.54 -4.91 8.08
N ASP A 101 -7.95 -5.62 9.03
CA ASP A 101 -8.55 -5.78 10.35
C ASP A 101 -8.29 -4.57 11.26
N LYS A 102 -7.28 -3.77 10.98
CA LYS A 102 -6.92 -2.61 11.78
C LYS A 102 -7.68 -1.36 11.38
N LEU A 103 -8.09 -1.27 10.12
CA LEU A 103 -8.75 -0.11 9.55
C LEU A 103 -10.09 -0.49 8.93
N PRO A 104 -11.14 -0.62 9.75
CA PRO A 104 -12.49 -0.82 9.20
C PRO A 104 -12.82 0.29 8.21
N GLY A 105 -13.38 -0.08 7.08
CA GLY A 105 -13.66 0.88 6.01
C GLY A 105 -12.57 0.94 4.96
N LEU A 106 -11.49 0.20 5.10
CA LEU A 106 -10.43 0.14 4.09
C LEU A 106 -11.01 -0.37 2.77
N VAL A 107 -10.83 0.40 1.71
CA VAL A 107 -11.37 0.05 0.38
C VAL A 107 -10.31 -0.05 -0.69
N ALA A 108 -9.15 0.58 -0.51
CA ALA A 108 -8.12 0.54 -1.54
C ALA A 108 -6.73 0.76 -0.95
N VAL A 109 -5.76 0.10 -1.56
CA VAL A 109 -4.34 0.36 -1.33
C VAL A 109 -3.68 0.51 -2.69
N GLU A 110 -3.02 1.64 -2.89
CA GLU A 110 -2.22 1.91 -4.07
C GLU A 110 -0.75 1.87 -3.68
N ILE A 111 0.06 1.19 -4.49
CA ILE A 111 1.52 1.20 -4.37
C ILE A 111 2.10 1.66 -5.68
N ARG A 112 3.05 2.56 -5.63
CA ARG A 112 3.65 3.13 -6.84
C ARG A 112 5.15 3.31 -6.72
N ARG A 113 5.79 3.34 -7.87
CA ARG A 113 7.19 3.73 -8.03
C ARG A 113 7.21 5.04 -8.79
N PRO A 114 7.24 6.18 -8.12
CA PRO A 114 7.12 7.47 -8.79
C PRO A 114 8.19 7.71 -9.85
N SER A 115 9.42 7.25 -9.61
CA SER A 115 10.52 7.41 -10.56
C SER A 115 10.30 6.66 -11.86
N CYS A 116 9.47 5.62 -11.85
CA CYS A 116 9.16 4.81 -13.04
C CYS A 116 7.79 5.15 -13.64
N GLY A 117 6.99 5.96 -12.96
CA GLY A 117 5.64 6.29 -13.42
C GLY A 117 4.68 5.11 -13.37
N GLU A 118 4.90 4.16 -12.49
CA GLU A 118 4.14 2.91 -12.40
C GLU A 118 3.40 2.79 -11.08
N LYS A 119 2.21 2.22 -11.12
CA LYS A 119 1.42 1.98 -9.91
C LYS A 119 0.47 0.81 -10.07
N ALA A 120 0.12 0.21 -8.95
CA ALA A 120 -0.92 -0.81 -8.85
C ALA A 120 -1.88 -0.41 -7.75
N VAL A 121 -3.15 -0.65 -7.96
CA VAL A 121 -4.20 -0.37 -6.98
C VAL A 121 -4.99 -1.65 -6.73
N LEU A 122 -5.05 -2.07 -5.47
CA LEU A 122 -5.94 -3.14 -5.03
C LEU A 122 -7.15 -2.49 -4.39
N ARG A 123 -8.31 -2.74 -4.95
CA ARG A 123 -9.56 -2.09 -4.53
C ARG A 123 -10.60 -3.14 -4.21
N ARG A 124 -11.29 -2.94 -3.08
CA ARG A 124 -12.43 -3.78 -2.72
C ARG A 124 -13.57 -3.52 -3.71
N GLY A 125 -14.08 -4.59 -4.27
CA GLY A 125 -15.15 -4.52 -5.27
C GLY A 125 -16.54 -4.29 -4.73
#